data_13b79b664e4939914f5a2a7a1403589d
#
_entry.id   13b79b664e4939914f5a2a7a1403589d
#
_cell.length_a   1.000
_cell.length_b   1.000
_cell.length_c   1.000
_cell.angle_alpha   90.00
_cell.angle_beta   90.00
_cell.angle_gamma   90.00
#
_symmetry.space_group_name_H-M   'P 1'
#
loop_
_entity.id
_entity.type
_entity.pdbx_description
1 polymer ?
#
loop_
_entity_poly.entity_id
_entity_poly.type
_entity_poly.pdbx_seq_one_letter_code
_entity_poly.pdbx_strand_id
1 'polypeptide(L)'
;MTIVGTKIYDGLATVSNSAITSINNRAGSETLSLTGSGTISSVGVGSGKTISLGTLSLADNSGSASNYELSSGTFDITTRNVTFVASRVYDGSSNADSSSFSTTFSNLVSGESLNLTGSGSVSSKNVASGQTITLGSIALANGNTAASNYNLSSATLNITARPLSLSGSRINFTFFKD
;
A
#
# COMPACT_ATOMS: atom_id res chain seq x y z
N MET A 1 -20.90 26.83 7.02
CA MET A 1 -20.10 25.85 7.80
C MET A 1 -19.08 25.20 6.92
N THR A 2 -17.99 24.69 7.48
CA THR A 2 -16.96 23.95 6.76
C THR A 2 -16.80 22.56 7.35
N ILE A 3 -16.40 21.60 6.53
CA ILE A 3 -16.13 20.21 6.95
C ILE A 3 -14.66 19.86 6.68
N VAL A 4 -14.13 18.96 7.51
CA VAL A 4 -12.81 18.38 7.32
C VAL A 4 -12.94 16.86 7.39
N GLY A 5 -12.24 16.16 6.52
CA GLY A 5 -12.26 14.72 6.49
C GLY A 5 -10.92 14.11 6.11
N THR A 6 -10.82 12.81 6.30
CA THR A 6 -9.62 12.05 5.93
C THR A 6 -9.97 10.60 5.56
N LYS A 7 -9.15 10.01 4.70
CA LYS A 7 -9.17 8.58 4.42
C LYS A 7 -7.79 8.05 4.07
N ILE A 8 -7.61 6.73 4.20
CA ILE A 8 -6.47 6.04 3.60
C ILE A 8 -6.72 5.93 2.09
N TYR A 9 -5.66 6.03 1.29
CA TYR A 9 -5.72 5.88 -0.17
C TYR A 9 -6.47 4.61 -0.59
N ASP A 10 -7.48 4.79 -1.44
CA ASP A 10 -8.35 3.73 -1.95
C ASP A 10 -8.58 3.80 -3.47
N GLY A 11 -7.91 4.76 -4.15
CA GLY A 11 -8.05 4.99 -5.58
C GLY A 11 -9.35 5.68 -6.01
N LEU A 12 -10.23 6.04 -5.07
CA LEU A 12 -11.56 6.60 -5.37
C LEU A 12 -11.60 8.12 -5.10
N ALA A 13 -12.36 8.83 -5.94
CA ALA A 13 -12.63 10.26 -5.73
C ALA A 13 -13.76 10.50 -4.70
N THR A 14 -14.51 9.47 -4.33
CA THR A 14 -15.68 9.60 -3.44
C THR A 14 -15.24 9.94 -2.01
N VAL A 15 -15.93 10.91 -1.43
CA VAL A 15 -15.87 11.29 -0.02
C VAL A 15 -17.20 10.93 0.62
N SER A 16 -17.23 9.86 1.41
CA SER A 16 -18.41 9.48 2.17
C SER A 16 -18.59 10.38 3.40
N ASN A 17 -19.83 10.57 3.85
CA ASN A 17 -20.10 11.30 5.09
C ASN A 17 -19.36 10.67 6.30
N SER A 18 -19.16 9.36 6.33
CA SER A 18 -18.41 8.67 7.38
C SER A 18 -16.90 8.99 7.43
N ALA A 19 -16.35 9.53 6.34
CA ALA A 19 -14.94 9.96 6.27
C ALA A 19 -14.75 11.41 6.76
N ILE A 20 -15.82 12.12 7.06
CA ILE A 20 -15.77 13.48 7.63
C ILE A 20 -15.52 13.37 9.13
N THR A 21 -14.44 13.99 9.58
CA THR A 21 -13.98 13.93 10.97
C THR A 21 -14.42 15.12 11.81
N SER A 22 -14.72 16.25 11.16
CA SER A 22 -15.24 17.43 11.86
C SER A 22 -16.16 18.29 10.99
N ILE A 23 -17.11 18.94 11.68
CA ILE A 23 -17.98 19.97 11.15
C ILE A 23 -17.70 21.23 11.98
N ASN A 24 -17.23 22.29 11.34
CA ASN A 24 -16.76 23.50 12.02
C ASN A 24 -17.78 24.65 11.94
N ASN A 25 -17.63 25.66 12.81
CA ASN A 25 -18.45 26.86 12.89
C ASN A 25 -19.91 26.59 13.34
N ARG A 26 -20.11 25.65 14.26
CA ARG A 26 -21.40 25.43 14.94
C ARG A 26 -21.58 26.45 16.07
N ALA A 27 -22.80 26.76 16.38
CA ALA A 27 -23.12 27.60 17.54
C ALA A 27 -23.03 26.83 18.84
N GLY A 28 -22.34 27.38 19.83
CA GLY A 28 -22.23 26.78 21.16
C GLY A 28 -21.77 25.32 21.15
N SER A 29 -22.52 24.46 21.83
CA SER A 29 -22.27 23.01 21.92
C SER A 29 -23.15 22.17 20.98
N GLU A 30 -23.83 22.78 20.02
CA GLU A 30 -24.68 22.07 19.08
C GLU A 30 -23.88 21.05 18.26
N THR A 31 -24.50 19.94 17.92
CA THR A 31 -23.98 18.90 17.05
C THR A 31 -24.88 18.74 15.82
N LEU A 32 -24.26 18.46 14.69
CA LEU A 32 -24.96 18.14 13.44
C LEU A 32 -24.41 16.85 12.90
N SER A 33 -25.16 16.15 12.10
CA SER A 33 -24.72 15.00 11.33
C SER A 33 -24.65 15.34 9.84
N LEU A 34 -24.07 14.44 9.06
CA LEU A 34 -23.96 14.55 7.60
C LEU A 34 -24.58 13.34 6.94
N THR A 35 -25.22 13.56 5.81
CA THR A 35 -25.72 12.55 4.90
C THR A 35 -25.16 12.74 3.51
N GLY A 36 -25.31 11.74 2.63
CA GLY A 36 -24.83 11.82 1.26
C GLY A 36 -23.31 11.60 1.07
N SER A 37 -22.82 12.05 -0.05
CA SER A 37 -21.40 11.94 -0.44
C SER A 37 -20.96 13.10 -1.32
N GLY A 38 -19.67 13.43 -1.20
CA GLY A 38 -18.98 14.40 -2.06
C GLY A 38 -17.90 13.74 -2.90
N THR A 39 -17.12 14.57 -3.58
CA THR A 39 -15.98 14.12 -4.37
C THR A 39 -14.78 15.05 -4.22
N ILE A 40 -13.60 14.56 -4.55
CA ILE A 40 -12.35 15.32 -4.67
C ILE A 40 -11.81 15.21 -6.09
N SER A 41 -11.13 16.24 -6.56
CA SER A 41 -10.60 16.30 -7.93
C SER A 41 -9.35 15.45 -8.17
N SER A 42 -8.63 15.09 -7.11
CA SER A 42 -7.39 14.30 -7.18
C SER A 42 -7.41 13.17 -6.15
N VAL A 43 -7.31 11.93 -6.61
CA VAL A 43 -7.37 10.72 -5.78
C VAL A 43 -6.06 10.38 -5.07
N GLY A 44 -4.91 10.92 -5.52
CA GLY A 44 -3.61 10.63 -4.91
C GLY A 44 -3.47 11.18 -3.49
N VAL A 45 -2.52 10.65 -2.75
CA VAL A 45 -2.16 11.11 -1.40
C VAL A 45 -1.86 12.62 -1.39
N GLY A 46 -2.30 13.30 -0.35
CA GLY A 46 -2.11 14.74 -0.14
C GLY A 46 -3.13 15.34 0.82
N SER A 47 -2.81 16.50 1.33
CA SER A 47 -3.61 17.22 2.31
C SER A 47 -4.33 18.44 1.71
N GLY A 48 -5.39 18.89 2.40
CA GLY A 48 -6.11 20.12 2.05
C GLY A 48 -6.85 20.08 0.72
N LYS A 49 -7.20 18.91 0.20
CA LYS A 49 -7.95 18.77 -1.04
C LYS A 49 -9.35 19.34 -0.88
N THR A 50 -9.79 20.18 -1.83
CA THR A 50 -11.14 20.73 -1.81
C THR A 50 -12.17 19.63 -2.07
N ILE A 51 -13.22 19.60 -1.25
CA ILE A 51 -14.39 18.75 -1.45
C ILE A 51 -15.40 19.47 -2.34
N SER A 52 -15.81 18.82 -3.43
CA SER A 52 -17.04 19.15 -4.13
C SER A 52 -18.18 18.46 -3.40
N LEU A 53 -19.10 19.22 -2.82
CA LEU A 53 -20.08 18.71 -1.85
C LEU A 53 -21.01 17.62 -2.41
N GLY A 54 -21.36 17.70 -3.71
CA GLY A 54 -22.23 16.70 -4.33
C GLY A 54 -23.58 16.60 -3.64
N THR A 55 -23.87 15.44 -3.03
CA THR A 55 -25.08 15.19 -2.23
C THR A 55 -24.84 15.33 -0.72
N LEU A 56 -23.63 15.70 -0.29
CA LEU A 56 -23.36 16.00 1.12
C LEU A 56 -24.28 17.10 1.62
N SER A 57 -25.01 16.84 2.67
CA SER A 57 -25.93 17.76 3.32
C SER A 57 -25.90 17.59 4.83
N LEU A 58 -26.17 18.68 5.53
CA LEU A 58 -26.33 18.66 6.98
C LEU A 58 -27.65 17.96 7.34
N ALA A 59 -27.63 17.26 8.45
CA ALA A 59 -28.80 16.68 9.08
C ALA A 59 -28.83 17.01 10.57
N ASP A 60 -30.03 17.03 11.13
CA ASP A 60 -30.28 17.38 12.53
C ASP A 60 -29.55 16.40 13.47
N ASN A 61 -29.12 16.95 14.62
CA ASN A 61 -28.73 16.19 15.79
C ASN A 61 -29.20 16.98 17.02
N SER A 62 -28.32 17.51 17.89
CA SER A 62 -28.76 18.42 18.93
C SER A 62 -29.07 19.82 18.41
N GLY A 63 -28.47 20.20 17.27
CA GLY A 63 -28.78 21.41 16.51
C GLY A 63 -29.67 21.11 15.30
N SER A 64 -30.42 22.13 14.83
CA SER A 64 -31.21 22.01 13.60
C SER A 64 -30.40 22.40 12.38
N ALA A 65 -30.30 21.51 11.40
CA ALA A 65 -29.56 21.70 10.15
C ALA A 65 -30.06 22.92 9.36
N SER A 66 -31.34 23.26 9.49
CA SER A 66 -31.96 24.44 8.83
C SER A 66 -31.38 25.77 9.26
N ASN A 67 -30.69 25.83 10.41
CA ASN A 67 -30.00 27.04 10.89
C ASN A 67 -28.63 27.23 10.27
N TYR A 68 -28.17 26.29 9.43
CA TYR A 68 -26.81 26.25 8.93
C TYR A 68 -26.74 26.02 7.43
N GLU A 69 -25.72 26.52 6.81
CA GLU A 69 -25.36 26.28 5.40
C GLU A 69 -23.98 25.64 5.30
N LEU A 70 -23.89 24.50 4.60
CA LEU A 70 -22.63 23.84 4.28
C LEU A 70 -22.01 24.49 3.04
N SER A 71 -20.87 25.18 3.19
CA SER A 71 -20.28 25.98 2.12
C SER A 71 -19.05 25.36 1.47
N SER A 72 -18.24 24.63 2.23
CA SER A 72 -16.98 24.07 1.72
C SER A 72 -16.44 22.95 2.63
N GLY A 73 -15.42 22.27 2.13
CA GLY A 73 -14.71 21.26 2.93
C GLY A 73 -13.31 20.99 2.40
N THR A 74 -12.46 20.50 3.30
CA THR A 74 -11.12 19.99 2.97
C THR A 74 -10.97 18.53 3.35
N PHE A 75 -10.13 17.84 2.59
CA PHE A 75 -9.96 16.39 2.73
C PHE A 75 -8.50 15.99 2.61
N ASP A 76 -8.06 15.12 3.49
CA ASP A 76 -6.72 14.54 3.45
C ASP A 76 -6.78 13.09 3.00
N ILE A 77 -5.88 12.70 2.11
CA ILE A 77 -5.65 11.29 1.77
C ILE A 77 -4.27 10.92 2.28
N THR A 78 -4.23 9.92 3.14
CA THR A 78 -3.00 9.37 3.71
C THR A 78 -2.54 8.13 2.93
N THR A 79 -1.26 7.79 3.05
CA THR A 79 -0.68 6.62 2.38
C THR A 79 -1.33 5.32 2.85
N ARG A 80 -1.43 4.37 1.91
CA ARG A 80 -1.85 3.00 2.19
C ARG A 80 -0.63 2.13 2.46
N ASN A 81 -0.61 1.42 3.59
CA ASN A 81 0.48 0.51 3.92
C ASN A 81 0.41 -0.73 3.03
N VAL A 82 1.55 -1.09 2.43
CA VAL A 82 1.74 -2.33 1.66
C VAL A 82 2.89 -3.13 2.24
N THR A 83 2.84 -4.44 2.00
CA THR A 83 3.92 -5.37 2.27
C THR A 83 4.21 -6.16 1.00
N PHE A 84 5.38 -6.79 0.91
CA PHE A 84 5.61 -7.76 -0.15
C PHE A 84 6.27 -9.03 0.36
N VAL A 85 6.03 -10.11 -0.34
CA VAL A 85 6.75 -11.37 -0.25
C VAL A 85 7.59 -11.52 -1.51
N ALA A 86 8.89 -11.66 -1.33
CA ALA A 86 9.83 -11.96 -2.41
C ALA A 86 10.14 -13.45 -2.46
N SER A 87 10.54 -13.96 -3.63
CA SER A 87 11.02 -15.33 -3.80
C SER A 87 12.18 -15.37 -4.78
N ARG A 88 13.23 -16.13 -4.43
CA ARG A 88 14.36 -16.43 -5.32
C ARG A 88 14.92 -17.81 -5.09
N VAL A 89 15.64 -18.33 -6.07
CA VAL A 89 16.44 -19.55 -5.93
C VAL A 89 17.74 -19.22 -5.20
N TYR A 90 18.22 -20.14 -4.36
CA TYR A 90 19.49 -20.01 -3.63
C TYR A 90 20.65 -19.64 -4.56
N ASP A 91 21.32 -18.54 -4.24
CA ASP A 91 22.45 -17.97 -4.98
C ASP A 91 23.72 -17.78 -4.14
N GLY A 92 23.68 -18.20 -2.86
CA GLY A 92 24.79 -18.07 -1.92
C GLY A 92 24.93 -16.68 -1.28
N SER A 93 24.05 -15.72 -1.58
CA SER A 93 24.09 -14.35 -1.07
C SER A 93 23.05 -14.10 0.01
N SER A 94 23.35 -13.22 0.96
CA SER A 94 22.38 -12.62 1.89
C SER A 94 21.82 -11.29 1.36
N ASN A 95 22.29 -10.77 0.24
CA ASN A 95 21.74 -9.56 -0.37
C ASN A 95 20.33 -9.86 -0.90
N ALA A 96 19.42 -8.91 -0.73
CA ALA A 96 18.07 -8.92 -1.28
C ALA A 96 17.97 -7.78 -2.30
N ASP A 97 18.51 -8.02 -3.50
CA ASP A 97 18.45 -7.06 -4.60
C ASP A 97 17.10 -7.17 -5.31
N SER A 98 16.40 -6.04 -5.48
CA SER A 98 15.06 -5.98 -6.08
C SER A 98 14.99 -6.57 -7.49
N SER A 99 16.09 -6.61 -8.22
CA SER A 99 16.21 -7.23 -9.55
C SER A 99 16.39 -8.75 -9.52
N SER A 100 16.71 -9.34 -8.36
CA SER A 100 17.10 -10.75 -8.22
C SER A 100 15.97 -11.68 -7.74
N PHE A 101 14.79 -11.15 -7.47
CA PHE A 101 13.66 -11.93 -6.95
C PHE A 101 12.32 -11.53 -7.60
N SER A 102 11.37 -12.45 -7.60
CA SER A 102 9.98 -12.15 -7.91
C SER A 102 9.25 -11.64 -6.67
N THR A 103 8.28 -10.75 -6.86
CA THR A 103 7.53 -10.12 -5.77
C THR A 103 6.04 -10.30 -5.90
N THR A 104 5.38 -10.43 -4.75
CA THR A 104 3.93 -10.35 -4.63
C THR A 104 3.60 -9.33 -3.56
N PHE A 105 2.92 -8.26 -3.94
CA PHE A 105 2.45 -7.24 -3.01
C PHE A 105 1.14 -7.66 -2.36
N SER A 106 0.97 -7.28 -1.10
CA SER A 106 -0.30 -7.38 -0.38
C SER A 106 -0.87 -5.98 -0.11
N ASN A 107 -2.19 -5.88 -0.09
CA ASN A 107 -2.92 -4.66 0.24
C ASN A 107 -2.81 -3.52 -0.80
N LEU A 108 -2.51 -3.82 -2.06
CA LEU A 108 -2.70 -2.84 -3.14
C LEU A 108 -4.19 -2.59 -3.39
N VAL A 109 -4.51 -1.43 -3.92
CA VAL A 109 -5.84 -1.17 -4.50
C VAL A 109 -6.01 -2.08 -5.72
N SER A 110 -7.20 -2.63 -5.89
CA SER A 110 -7.47 -3.58 -6.98
C SER A 110 -7.14 -3.01 -8.36
N GLY A 111 -6.39 -3.78 -9.13
CA GLY A 111 -5.92 -3.38 -10.48
C GLY A 111 -4.67 -2.49 -10.49
N GLU A 112 -4.16 -2.09 -9.34
CA GLU A 112 -2.92 -1.32 -9.26
C GLU A 112 -1.70 -2.22 -9.14
N SER A 113 -0.56 -1.71 -9.60
CA SER A 113 0.74 -2.37 -9.52
C SER A 113 1.83 -1.38 -9.12
N LEU A 114 2.83 -1.89 -8.43
CA LEU A 114 4.05 -1.17 -8.05
C LEU A 114 5.27 -1.97 -8.51
N ASN A 115 6.39 -1.26 -8.66
CA ASN A 115 7.71 -1.84 -8.83
C ASN A 115 8.55 -1.62 -7.56
N LEU A 116 9.68 -2.30 -7.50
CA LEU A 116 10.71 -2.11 -6.46
C LEU A 116 12.02 -1.67 -7.11
N THR A 117 12.77 -0.87 -6.36
CA THR A 117 14.16 -0.50 -6.66
C THR A 117 15.03 -0.70 -5.44
N GLY A 118 16.35 -0.71 -5.65
CA GLY A 118 17.31 -0.79 -4.55
C GLY A 118 17.57 -2.21 -4.05
N SER A 119 18.28 -2.30 -2.95
CA SER A 119 18.72 -3.55 -2.33
C SER A 119 18.62 -3.50 -0.80
N GLY A 120 18.34 -4.66 -0.23
CA GLY A 120 18.30 -4.92 1.19
C GLY A 120 19.13 -6.13 1.55
N SER A 121 18.84 -6.73 2.69
CA SER A 121 19.52 -7.95 3.15
C SER A 121 18.60 -8.82 4.00
N VAL A 122 18.92 -10.11 4.05
CA VAL A 122 18.34 -11.08 5.00
C VAL A 122 19.40 -11.58 5.96
N SER A 123 19.00 -12.06 7.12
CA SER A 123 19.92 -12.55 8.17
C SER A 123 20.65 -13.83 7.77
N SER A 124 20.08 -14.65 6.87
CA SER A 124 20.69 -15.88 6.41
C SER A 124 20.54 -16.04 4.89
N LYS A 125 21.61 -16.50 4.24
CA LYS A 125 21.60 -16.86 2.82
C LYS A 125 20.96 -18.22 2.54
N ASN A 126 20.70 -19.02 3.57
CA ASN A 126 20.26 -20.41 3.44
C ASN A 126 18.79 -20.48 2.99
N VAL A 127 18.44 -21.64 2.43
CA VAL A 127 17.05 -22.00 2.08
C VAL A 127 16.16 -21.86 3.32
N ALA A 128 15.17 -21.01 3.22
CA ALA A 128 14.16 -20.76 4.26
C ALA A 128 13.01 -19.96 3.67
N SER A 129 11.85 -20.00 4.32
CA SER A 129 10.69 -19.17 3.99
C SER A 129 10.50 -18.06 5.01
N GLY A 130 9.95 -16.93 4.57
CA GLY A 130 9.52 -15.84 5.45
C GLY A 130 10.65 -15.10 6.16
N GLN A 131 11.88 -15.12 5.63
CA GLN A 131 12.97 -14.33 6.20
C GLN A 131 12.66 -12.83 6.09
N THR A 132 12.70 -12.10 7.20
CA THR A 132 12.50 -10.65 7.18
C THR A 132 13.62 -9.99 6.38
N ILE A 133 13.24 -9.11 5.45
CA ILE A 133 14.18 -8.26 4.71
C ILE A 133 14.44 -7.01 5.52
N THR A 134 15.73 -6.75 5.83
CA THR A 134 16.18 -5.41 6.21
C THR A 134 16.23 -4.59 4.94
N LEU A 135 15.35 -3.59 4.82
CA LEU A 135 15.04 -2.92 3.55
C LEU A 135 16.25 -2.19 2.92
N GLY A 136 17.20 -1.67 3.73
CA GLY A 136 18.34 -0.95 3.19
C GLY A 136 17.91 0.21 2.28
N SER A 137 18.21 0.12 0.98
CA SER A 137 17.78 1.07 -0.04
C SER A 137 16.55 0.61 -0.83
N ILE A 138 15.91 -0.52 -0.48
CA ILE A 138 14.69 -0.97 -1.14
C ILE A 138 13.60 0.09 -0.96
N ALA A 139 13.03 0.52 -2.07
CA ALA A 139 11.96 1.51 -2.13
C ALA A 139 10.91 1.12 -3.17
N LEU A 140 9.68 1.58 -2.94
CA LEU A 140 8.61 1.48 -3.93
C LEU A 140 8.92 2.38 -5.12
N ALA A 141 8.64 1.88 -6.31
CA ALA A 141 8.70 2.63 -7.56
C ALA A 141 7.36 2.53 -8.30
N ASN A 142 7.09 3.50 -9.17
CA ASN A 142 5.84 3.54 -9.92
C ASN A 142 5.68 2.29 -10.80
N GLY A 143 4.49 1.71 -10.75
CA GLY A 143 3.97 0.78 -11.73
C GLY A 143 2.92 1.49 -12.60
N ASN A 144 1.70 0.99 -12.62
CA ASN A 144 0.57 1.70 -13.22
C ASN A 144 -0.04 2.75 -12.27
N THR A 145 0.41 2.81 -11.02
CA THR A 145 0.04 3.81 -10.01
C THR A 145 1.28 4.50 -9.44
N ALA A 146 1.08 5.66 -8.80
CA ALA A 146 2.16 6.39 -8.15
C ALA A 146 2.56 5.72 -6.83
N ALA A 147 3.86 5.42 -6.66
CA ALA A 147 4.40 4.85 -5.44
C ALA A 147 4.16 5.72 -4.20
N SER A 148 4.05 7.04 -4.39
CA SER A 148 3.74 8.01 -3.31
C SER A 148 2.38 7.80 -2.64
N ASN A 149 1.49 7.02 -3.24
CA ASN A 149 0.20 6.64 -2.64
C ASN A 149 0.35 5.54 -1.58
N TYR A 150 1.52 4.93 -1.50
CA TYR A 150 1.77 3.76 -0.67
C TYR A 150 2.96 3.97 0.26
N ASN A 151 2.93 3.27 1.38
CA ASN A 151 4.04 3.16 2.33
C ASN A 151 4.42 1.69 2.49
N LEU A 152 5.70 1.37 2.24
CA LEU A 152 6.22 0.02 2.44
C LEU A 152 6.47 -0.22 3.93
N SER A 153 5.67 -1.09 4.55
CA SER A 153 5.72 -1.34 5.99
C SER A 153 6.58 -2.53 6.39
N SER A 154 6.63 -3.58 5.55
CA SER A 154 7.48 -4.75 5.79
C SER A 154 7.66 -5.57 4.52
N ALA A 155 8.68 -6.45 4.53
CA ALA A 155 8.97 -7.36 3.45
C ALA A 155 9.58 -8.66 3.94
N THR A 156 9.29 -9.76 3.25
CA THR A 156 9.91 -11.07 3.52
C THR A 156 10.44 -11.70 2.25
N LEU A 157 11.44 -12.59 2.39
CA LEU A 157 12.07 -13.34 1.32
C LEU A 157 11.97 -14.83 1.56
N ASN A 158 11.52 -15.55 0.55
CA ASN A 158 11.61 -16.99 0.47
C ASN A 158 12.82 -17.38 -0.40
N ILE A 159 13.75 -18.15 0.15
CA ILE A 159 14.88 -18.71 -0.59
C ILE A 159 14.59 -20.19 -0.81
N THR A 160 14.44 -20.58 -2.08
CA THR A 160 14.18 -21.97 -2.47
C THR A 160 15.47 -22.69 -2.84
N ALA A 161 15.45 -24.01 -2.77
CA ALA A 161 16.62 -24.83 -3.13
C ALA A 161 16.99 -24.63 -4.60
N ARG A 162 18.29 -24.57 -4.87
CA ARG A 162 18.81 -24.57 -6.24
C ARG A 162 18.80 -25.99 -6.79
N PRO A 163 18.11 -26.26 -7.89
CA PRO A 163 18.14 -27.58 -8.51
C PRO A 163 19.56 -27.88 -9.03
N LEU A 164 20.05 -29.06 -8.73
CA LEU A 164 21.31 -29.60 -9.24
C LEU A 164 20.98 -30.64 -10.29
N SER A 165 21.34 -30.38 -11.55
CA SER A 165 21.25 -31.39 -12.60
C SER A 165 22.60 -32.07 -12.78
N LEU A 166 22.68 -33.42 -12.59
CA LEU A 166 23.81 -34.19 -13.03
C LEU A 166 23.65 -34.50 -14.52
N SER A 167 24.44 -33.86 -15.38
CA SER A 167 24.64 -34.38 -16.73
C SER A 167 25.77 -35.41 -16.66
N GLY A 168 25.40 -36.69 -16.48
CA GLY A 168 26.38 -37.77 -16.37
C GLY A 168 27.00 -38.13 -17.72
N SER A 169 28.29 -37.87 -17.91
CA SER A 169 29.13 -38.72 -18.73
C SER A 169 29.11 -40.11 -18.12
N ARG A 170 28.85 -41.16 -18.93
CA ARG A 170 28.85 -42.56 -18.49
C ARG A 170 30.20 -42.87 -17.83
N ILE A 171 30.21 -43.26 -16.55
CA ILE A 171 31.37 -43.87 -15.91
C ILE A 171 31.39 -45.31 -16.44
N ASN A 172 32.26 -45.62 -17.40
CA ASN A 172 32.57 -46.99 -17.82
C ASN A 172 33.46 -47.63 -16.75
N PHE A 173 32.89 -48.51 -15.93
CA PHE A 173 33.68 -49.39 -15.08
C PHE A 173 34.19 -50.55 -15.96
N THR A 174 35.49 -50.56 -16.27
CA THR A 174 36.16 -51.71 -16.84
C THR A 174 36.59 -52.63 -15.69
N PHE A 175 35.90 -53.75 -15.52
CA PHE A 175 36.37 -54.80 -14.61
C PHE A 175 37.50 -55.54 -15.30
N PHE A 176 38.72 -55.42 -14.75
CA PHE A 176 39.80 -56.35 -15.09
C PHE A 176 39.53 -57.59 -14.33
N LYS A 177 39.38 -58.73 -15.04
CA LYS A 177 39.27 -60.06 -14.48
C LYS A 177 40.69 -60.64 -14.47
N ASP A 178 41.27 -60.92 -13.26
CA ASP A 178 42.52 -61.68 -13.07
C ASP A 178 42.35 -63.15 -13.47
#